data_62976fcdeb9a895d4a7aea99d595df75
#
_entry.id   62976fcdeb9a895d4a7aea99d595df75
#
_cell.length_a   1.000
_cell.length_b   1.000
_cell.length_c   1.000
_cell.angle_alpha   90.00
_cell.angle_beta   90.00
_cell.angle_gamma   90.00
#
_symmetry.space_group_name_H-M   'P 1'
#
loop_
_entity.id
_entity.type
_entity.pdbx_description
1 polymer ?
#
loop_
_entity_poly.entity_id
_entity_poly.type
_entity_poly.pdbx_seq_one_letter_code
_entity_poly.pdbx_strand_id
1 'polypeptide(L)'
;MSRQSVLGLLCWACVLTSSLLFLATASYAAPQGSGYHIVRRIPVGGAGNWDYIRVDPDAHRLYVARGTHVMIVDEVSGKVLGDIPDTKGVHGVAIATDLNKGFTSNGGDGTVTVFDLKTLMTTSVIKGVGENPDSIIYDPQTKRVFTFNGRSSNATAIDATTDKIVGNVTLNGKPEEPALDGKGNMFVNLEDKSALLEFDTKSLAVKGTWPLAPCEGPSALAVDTAHRRLFAACDKVMVVINADTGKVVASPPIGGDPDGNGYDPSTGMLFAACREGLVSVIHQDSADKYSVVGNITTQFGARTMTLDPKTHHVFTETADFKAAAAPTADNPRPRPTAIEGSFVIVELAP
;
A
#
# COMPACT_ATOMS: atom_id res chain seq x y z
N MET A 1 77.00 43.89 56.64
CA MET A 1 75.84 44.32 57.41
C MET A 1 74.62 43.73 56.78
N SER A 2 74.21 42.66 57.22
CA SER A 2 73.03 42.03 57.78
C SER A 2 71.71 42.57 57.33
N ARG A 3 70.92 41.73 56.79
CA ARG A 3 69.56 41.46 57.27
C ARG A 3 68.86 40.32 56.57
N GLN A 4 68.36 39.51 57.40
CA GLN A 4 67.70 38.22 57.23
C GLN A 4 66.40 38.24 56.51
N SER A 5 66.18 37.11 55.85
CA SER A 5 64.99 36.59 55.19
C SER A 5 63.91 36.19 56.21
N VAL A 6 62.65 36.39 55.85
CA VAL A 6 61.51 35.67 56.48
C VAL A 6 60.74 35.00 55.37
N LEU A 7 60.74 33.66 55.47
CA LEU A 7 59.95 32.75 54.62
C LEU A 7 58.47 32.79 55.02
N GLY A 8 57.58 33.12 54.12
CA GLY A 8 56.15 32.95 54.35
C GLY A 8 55.64 31.76 53.52
N LEU A 9 55.26 30.66 54.22
CA LEU A 9 54.56 29.51 53.65
C LEU A 9 53.12 29.88 53.33
N LEU A 10 52.75 29.83 52.05
CA LEU A 10 51.34 29.82 51.58
C LEU A 10 50.93 28.41 51.36
N CYS A 11 50.06 27.86 52.19
CA CYS A 11 49.33 26.62 51.98
C CYS A 11 48.28 26.82 50.89
N TRP A 12 48.41 26.18 49.75
CA TRP A 12 47.35 26.04 48.73
C TRP A 12 46.53 24.82 49.06
N ALA A 13 45.28 25.02 49.43
CA ALA A 13 44.27 23.97 49.55
C ALA A 13 43.69 23.72 48.21
N CYS A 14 44.02 22.58 47.59
CA CYS A 14 43.37 22.07 46.40
C CYS A 14 41.98 21.55 46.77
N VAL A 15 40.95 22.29 46.38
CA VAL A 15 39.56 21.81 46.38
C VAL A 15 39.33 21.01 45.09
N LEU A 16 39.34 19.68 45.18
CA LEU A 16 38.92 18.76 44.15
C LEU A 16 37.39 18.73 44.08
N THR A 17 36.79 19.48 43.18
CA THR A 17 35.37 19.35 42.83
C THR A 17 35.20 18.16 41.90
N SER A 18 34.75 17.04 42.42
CA SER A 18 34.36 15.86 41.66
C SER A 18 33.03 16.16 40.94
N SER A 19 33.09 16.53 39.67
CA SER A 19 31.91 16.61 38.83
C SER A 19 31.46 15.19 38.48
N LEU A 20 30.41 14.69 39.14
CA LEU A 20 29.70 13.49 38.71
C LEU A 20 28.95 13.79 37.40
N LEU A 21 29.48 13.32 36.25
CA LEU A 21 28.73 13.23 35.05
C LEU A 21 27.66 12.13 35.18
N PHE A 22 26.40 12.54 35.39
CA PHE A 22 25.28 11.64 35.20
C PHE A 22 25.13 11.36 33.70
N LEU A 23 25.66 10.22 33.22
CA LEU A 23 25.29 9.64 31.95
C LEU A 23 23.84 9.15 32.06
N ALA A 24 22.91 9.96 31.60
CA ALA A 24 21.55 9.50 31.39
C ALA A 24 21.59 8.45 30.25
N THR A 25 21.60 7.18 30.64
CA THR A 25 21.33 6.08 29.71
C THR A 25 19.87 6.22 29.29
N ALA A 26 19.63 6.75 28.12
CA ALA A 26 18.32 6.63 27.46
C ALA A 26 18.06 5.13 27.31
N SER A 27 17.22 4.57 28.16
CA SER A 27 16.66 3.25 27.94
C SER A 27 15.80 3.34 26.70
N TYR A 28 16.31 2.90 25.57
CA TYR A 28 15.48 2.56 24.43
C TYR A 28 14.63 1.38 24.89
N ALA A 29 13.38 1.66 25.22
CA ALA A 29 12.39 0.59 25.34
C ALA A 29 12.42 -0.18 24.02
N ALA A 30 12.63 -1.50 24.10
CA ALA A 30 12.45 -2.36 22.94
C ALA A 30 11.04 -2.07 22.36
N PRO A 31 10.88 -1.96 21.03
CA PRO A 31 9.57 -1.75 20.46
C PRO A 31 8.65 -2.83 20.99
N GLN A 32 7.56 -2.43 21.65
CA GLN A 32 6.48 -3.36 21.96
C GLN A 32 6.02 -3.90 20.60
N GLY A 33 6.00 -5.23 20.44
CA GLY A 33 5.54 -5.85 19.20
C GLY A 33 4.19 -5.27 18.79
N SER A 34 3.89 -5.23 17.50
CA SER A 34 2.65 -4.62 16.96
C SER A 34 1.37 -5.22 17.55
N GLY A 35 1.44 -6.33 18.27
CA GLY A 35 0.31 -7.17 18.61
C GLY A 35 -0.13 -8.05 17.44
N TYR A 36 0.02 -7.55 16.22
CA TYR A 36 -0.41 -8.26 15.01
C TYR A 36 0.35 -9.56 14.78
N HIS A 37 -0.39 -10.58 14.41
CA HIS A 37 0.13 -11.91 14.06
C HIS A 37 -0.80 -12.58 13.06
N ILE A 38 -0.34 -13.67 12.42
CA ILE A 38 -1.19 -14.48 11.55
C ILE A 38 -2.20 -15.23 12.42
N VAL A 39 -3.48 -14.90 12.24
CA VAL A 39 -4.59 -15.57 12.95
C VAL A 39 -5.22 -16.67 12.12
N ARG A 40 -5.14 -16.58 10.79
CA ARG A 40 -5.76 -17.57 9.90
C ARG A 40 -5.05 -17.64 8.55
N ARG A 41 -5.03 -18.84 7.97
CA ARG A 41 -4.73 -19.09 6.57
C ARG A 41 -5.97 -19.69 5.92
N ILE A 42 -6.47 -19.09 4.86
CA ILE A 42 -7.70 -19.47 4.16
C ILE A 42 -7.29 -20.12 2.83
N PRO A 43 -7.24 -21.44 2.73
CA PRO A 43 -6.89 -22.13 1.49
C PRO A 43 -8.08 -22.05 0.53
N VAL A 44 -7.97 -21.25 -0.49
CA VAL A 44 -9.01 -21.10 -1.52
C VAL A 44 -8.64 -21.78 -2.84
N GLY A 45 -7.36 -22.14 -3.01
CA GLY A 45 -6.89 -22.92 -4.15
C GLY A 45 -7.13 -22.27 -5.51
N GLY A 46 -7.41 -23.09 -6.51
CA GLY A 46 -7.64 -22.66 -7.88
C GLY A 46 -6.36 -22.44 -8.68
N ALA A 47 -6.52 -22.25 -9.98
CA ALA A 47 -5.44 -21.92 -10.92
C ALA A 47 -5.31 -20.41 -11.13
N GLY A 48 -4.21 -20.00 -11.73
CA GLY A 48 -3.96 -18.63 -12.17
C GLY A 48 -3.09 -17.80 -11.22
N ASN A 49 -2.76 -16.62 -11.70
CA ASN A 49 -2.06 -15.60 -10.94
C ASN A 49 -3.04 -14.86 -10.02
N TRP A 50 -2.52 -13.95 -9.23
CA TRP A 50 -3.31 -13.00 -8.44
C TRP A 50 -2.66 -11.62 -8.50
N ASP A 51 -3.45 -10.62 -8.11
CA ASP A 51 -2.98 -9.25 -7.99
C ASP A 51 -3.67 -8.56 -6.80
N TYR A 52 -4.44 -7.48 -6.99
CA TYR A 52 -5.06 -6.81 -5.85
C TYR A 52 -6.15 -7.64 -5.16
N ILE A 53 -6.18 -7.51 -3.84
CA ILE A 53 -7.28 -7.94 -2.99
C ILE A 53 -7.99 -6.71 -2.43
N ARG A 54 -9.32 -6.73 -2.37
CA ARG A 54 -10.14 -5.64 -1.83
C ARG A 54 -11.17 -6.17 -0.85
N VAL A 55 -11.22 -5.57 0.35
CA VAL A 55 -12.28 -5.86 1.32
C VAL A 55 -13.49 -4.94 1.10
N ASP A 56 -14.69 -5.49 1.26
CA ASP A 56 -15.94 -4.76 1.51
C ASP A 56 -16.33 -5.00 2.96
N PRO A 57 -16.03 -4.05 3.87
CA PRO A 57 -16.27 -4.22 5.30
C PRO A 57 -17.76 -4.26 5.70
N ASP A 58 -18.64 -3.76 4.83
CA ASP A 58 -20.10 -3.77 5.07
C ASP A 58 -20.72 -5.11 4.70
N ALA A 59 -20.24 -5.72 3.64
CA ALA A 59 -20.71 -7.01 3.16
C ALA A 59 -19.90 -8.20 3.69
N HIS A 60 -18.81 -7.96 4.43
CA HIS A 60 -17.85 -8.98 4.88
C HIS A 60 -17.35 -9.85 3.72
N ARG A 61 -16.90 -9.21 2.64
CA ARG A 61 -16.42 -9.88 1.43
C ARG A 61 -15.03 -9.44 1.05
N LEU A 62 -14.22 -10.40 0.65
CA LEU A 62 -12.94 -10.18 -0.02
C LEU A 62 -13.13 -10.43 -1.51
N TYR A 63 -12.73 -9.47 -2.32
CA TYR A 63 -12.68 -9.57 -3.78
C TYR A 63 -11.21 -9.76 -4.18
N VAL A 64 -10.89 -10.88 -4.78
CA VAL A 64 -9.52 -11.30 -5.11
C VAL A 64 -9.37 -11.40 -6.62
N ALA A 65 -8.52 -10.58 -7.22
CA ALA A 65 -8.22 -10.66 -8.64
C ALA A 65 -7.39 -11.92 -8.94
N ARG A 66 -7.92 -12.82 -9.81
CA ARG A 66 -7.32 -14.13 -10.13
C ARG A 66 -6.91 -14.25 -11.61
N GLY A 67 -6.57 -13.12 -12.24
CA GLY A 67 -6.09 -13.06 -13.61
C GLY A 67 -7.16 -13.32 -14.70
N THR A 68 -8.08 -14.25 -14.52
CA THR A 68 -9.17 -14.56 -15.47
C THR A 68 -10.55 -14.29 -14.89
N HIS A 69 -10.66 -14.14 -13.58
CA HIS A 69 -11.89 -13.92 -12.84
C HIS A 69 -11.60 -13.17 -11.54
N VAL A 70 -12.61 -12.61 -10.92
CA VAL A 70 -12.53 -12.13 -9.54
C VAL A 70 -13.21 -13.14 -8.63
N MET A 71 -12.46 -13.73 -7.71
CA MET A 71 -12.98 -14.64 -6.70
C MET A 71 -13.55 -13.83 -5.53
N ILE A 72 -14.73 -14.19 -5.04
CA ILE A 72 -15.35 -13.57 -3.88
C ILE A 72 -15.30 -14.54 -2.70
N VAL A 73 -14.72 -14.11 -1.59
CA VAL A 73 -14.56 -14.93 -0.38
C VAL A 73 -15.29 -14.24 0.78
N ASP A 74 -16.06 -15.00 1.53
CA ASP A 74 -16.64 -14.52 2.78
C ASP A 74 -15.53 -14.33 3.82
N GLU A 75 -15.38 -13.11 4.29
CA GLU A 75 -14.32 -12.71 5.21
C GLU A 75 -14.35 -13.50 6.52
N VAL A 76 -15.54 -13.74 7.06
CA VAL A 76 -15.73 -14.37 8.36
C VAL A 76 -15.51 -15.86 8.29
N SER A 77 -16.14 -16.57 7.34
CA SER A 77 -16.05 -18.02 7.24
C SER A 77 -14.89 -18.52 6.38
N GLY A 78 -14.31 -17.66 5.51
CA GLY A 78 -13.29 -18.03 4.53
C GLY A 78 -13.83 -18.86 3.36
N LYS A 79 -15.15 -18.94 3.18
CA LYS A 79 -15.76 -19.70 2.08
C LYS A 79 -15.79 -18.89 0.80
N VAL A 80 -15.47 -19.52 -0.31
CA VAL A 80 -15.70 -18.94 -1.64
C VAL A 80 -17.22 -18.84 -1.86
N LEU A 81 -17.70 -17.62 -2.12
CA LEU A 81 -19.11 -17.32 -2.36
C LEU A 81 -19.48 -17.36 -3.85
N GLY A 82 -18.52 -17.12 -4.73
CA GLY A 82 -18.70 -17.10 -6.17
C GLY A 82 -17.55 -16.40 -6.89
N ASP A 83 -17.75 -16.20 -8.18
CA ASP A 83 -16.77 -15.55 -9.04
C ASP A 83 -17.47 -14.55 -9.98
N ILE A 84 -16.76 -13.49 -10.38
CA ILE A 84 -17.07 -12.66 -11.51
C ILE A 84 -16.24 -13.19 -12.69
N PRO A 85 -16.80 -13.94 -13.61
CA PRO A 85 -16.06 -14.55 -14.71
C PRO A 85 -15.71 -13.56 -15.82
N ASP A 86 -14.89 -14.02 -16.78
CA ASP A 86 -14.57 -13.30 -18.02
C ASP A 86 -13.88 -11.94 -17.81
N THR A 87 -13.14 -11.79 -16.73
CA THR A 87 -12.33 -10.59 -16.42
C THR A 87 -10.88 -10.81 -16.85
N LYS A 88 -10.62 -10.73 -18.14
CA LYS A 88 -9.35 -11.10 -18.75
C LYS A 88 -8.17 -10.23 -18.29
N GLY A 89 -7.21 -10.86 -17.63
CA GLY A 89 -6.06 -10.16 -17.04
C GLY A 89 -6.49 -9.16 -15.95
N VAL A 90 -7.46 -9.54 -15.13
CA VAL A 90 -7.94 -8.66 -14.06
C VAL A 90 -6.84 -8.38 -13.05
N HIS A 91 -6.69 -7.09 -12.70
CA HIS A 91 -5.77 -6.60 -11.70
C HIS A 91 -6.50 -6.18 -10.42
N GLY A 92 -7.52 -5.32 -10.50
CA GLY A 92 -8.15 -4.74 -9.32
C GLY A 92 -9.67 -4.69 -9.36
N VAL A 93 -10.26 -4.36 -8.20
CA VAL A 93 -11.69 -4.18 -8.01
C VAL A 93 -11.97 -2.88 -7.27
N ALA A 94 -12.90 -2.07 -7.80
CA ALA A 94 -13.47 -0.92 -7.09
C ALA A 94 -14.92 -1.22 -6.70
N ILE A 95 -15.30 -0.81 -5.48
CA ILE A 95 -16.60 -1.09 -4.90
C ILE A 95 -17.33 0.23 -4.69
N ALA A 96 -18.50 0.39 -5.33
CA ALA A 96 -19.41 1.52 -5.21
C ALA A 96 -20.68 1.05 -4.49
N THR A 97 -20.61 0.92 -3.16
CA THR A 97 -21.68 0.36 -2.32
C THR A 97 -22.97 1.16 -2.43
N ASP A 98 -22.89 2.48 -2.52
CA ASP A 98 -24.02 3.40 -2.68
C ASP A 98 -24.73 3.29 -4.05
N LEU A 99 -24.08 2.68 -5.04
CA LEU A 99 -24.66 2.37 -6.34
C LEU A 99 -24.96 0.88 -6.50
N ASN A 100 -24.64 0.05 -5.51
CA ASN A 100 -24.71 -1.41 -5.57
C ASN A 100 -23.94 -1.99 -6.77
N LYS A 101 -22.82 -1.36 -7.15
CA LYS A 101 -21.98 -1.74 -8.29
C LYS A 101 -20.55 -2.05 -7.87
N GLY A 102 -19.97 -3.05 -8.50
CA GLY A 102 -18.54 -3.31 -8.50
C GLY A 102 -17.96 -3.15 -9.90
N PHE A 103 -16.69 -2.81 -9.99
CA PHE A 103 -15.96 -2.56 -11.23
C PHE A 103 -14.61 -3.27 -11.18
N THR A 104 -14.21 -3.92 -12.26
CA THR A 104 -12.90 -4.58 -12.37
C THR A 104 -12.03 -3.89 -13.41
N SER A 105 -10.72 -3.82 -13.19
CA SER A 105 -9.76 -3.40 -14.22
C SER A 105 -9.19 -4.64 -14.93
N ASN A 106 -9.47 -4.78 -16.23
CA ASN A 106 -9.09 -5.95 -17.02
C ASN A 106 -7.94 -5.60 -17.97
N GLY A 107 -6.70 -5.74 -17.48
CA GLY A 107 -5.49 -5.35 -18.20
C GLY A 107 -5.23 -6.16 -19.48
N GLY A 108 -5.78 -7.36 -19.57
CA GLY A 108 -5.57 -8.25 -20.72
C GLY A 108 -6.29 -7.82 -22.01
N ASP A 109 -7.35 -7.03 -21.91
CA ASP A 109 -8.12 -6.56 -23.08
C ASP A 109 -8.55 -5.08 -23.00
N GLY A 110 -8.10 -4.34 -21.99
CA GLY A 110 -8.36 -2.90 -21.88
C GLY A 110 -9.83 -2.57 -21.60
N THR A 111 -10.48 -3.38 -20.73
CA THR A 111 -11.89 -3.22 -20.39
C THR A 111 -12.10 -3.06 -18.88
N VAL A 112 -13.32 -2.63 -18.51
CA VAL A 112 -13.84 -2.66 -17.13
C VAL A 112 -15.12 -3.48 -17.14
N THR A 113 -15.19 -4.54 -16.35
CA THR A 113 -16.42 -5.28 -16.12
C THR A 113 -17.18 -4.63 -14.97
N VAL A 114 -18.47 -4.33 -15.19
CA VAL A 114 -19.39 -3.83 -14.18
C VAL A 114 -20.26 -4.98 -13.68
N PHE A 115 -20.39 -5.13 -12.37
CA PHE A 115 -21.21 -6.17 -11.78
C PHE A 115 -22.07 -5.64 -10.61
N ASP A 116 -23.16 -6.32 -10.37
CA ASP A 116 -24.04 -6.04 -9.23
C ASP A 116 -23.48 -6.68 -7.95
N LEU A 117 -23.31 -5.90 -6.89
CA LEU A 117 -22.70 -6.35 -5.62
C LEU A 117 -23.55 -7.39 -4.88
N LYS A 118 -24.87 -7.42 -5.06
CA LYS A 118 -25.75 -8.38 -4.37
C LYS A 118 -25.79 -9.71 -5.10
N THR A 119 -25.94 -9.69 -6.41
CA THR A 119 -26.12 -10.90 -7.21
C THR A 119 -24.83 -11.46 -7.76
N LEU A 120 -23.74 -10.65 -7.74
CA LEU A 120 -22.41 -10.94 -8.33
C LEU A 120 -22.48 -11.16 -9.86
N MET A 121 -23.57 -10.75 -10.51
CA MET A 121 -23.74 -10.90 -11.96
C MET A 121 -23.16 -9.72 -12.71
N THR A 122 -22.43 -9.99 -13.79
CA THR A 122 -22.00 -8.95 -14.72
C THR A 122 -23.20 -8.25 -15.33
N THR A 123 -23.18 -6.91 -15.30
CA THR A 123 -24.25 -6.07 -15.84
C THR A 123 -23.84 -5.39 -17.14
N SER A 124 -22.57 -5.00 -17.27
CA SER A 124 -22.02 -4.38 -18.48
C SER A 124 -20.51 -4.55 -18.58
N VAL A 125 -19.95 -4.29 -19.77
CA VAL A 125 -18.50 -4.23 -20.02
C VAL A 125 -18.18 -2.92 -20.74
N ILE A 126 -17.34 -2.09 -20.12
CA ILE A 126 -16.88 -0.81 -20.66
C ILE A 126 -15.59 -1.06 -21.42
N LYS A 127 -15.54 -0.64 -22.69
CA LYS A 127 -14.38 -0.82 -23.57
C LYS A 127 -13.65 0.51 -23.79
N GLY A 128 -12.37 0.42 -24.13
CA GLY A 128 -11.56 1.60 -24.51
C GLY A 128 -11.13 2.46 -23.32
N VAL A 129 -10.96 1.87 -22.15
CA VAL A 129 -10.49 2.58 -20.96
C VAL A 129 -8.99 2.86 -21.00
N GLY A 130 -8.24 2.31 -21.94
CA GLY A 130 -6.78 2.43 -22.07
C GLY A 130 -6.13 1.06 -22.16
N GLU A 131 -4.81 1.05 -22.31
CA GLU A 131 -4.04 -0.19 -22.41
C GLU A 131 -3.51 -0.58 -21.02
N ASN A 132 -3.75 -1.83 -20.65
CA ASN A 132 -3.38 -2.39 -19.36
C ASN A 132 -3.94 -1.56 -18.19
N PRO A 133 -5.30 -1.43 -18.06
CA PRO A 133 -5.87 -0.90 -16.82
C PRO A 133 -5.47 -1.81 -15.66
N ASP A 134 -4.75 -1.23 -14.71
CA ASP A 134 -4.13 -1.88 -13.57
C ASP A 134 -4.95 -1.55 -12.30
N SER A 135 -4.52 -0.60 -11.51
CA SER A 135 -5.29 -0.18 -10.35
C SER A 135 -6.59 0.52 -10.73
N ILE A 136 -7.57 0.43 -9.84
CA ILE A 136 -8.91 0.99 -10.04
C ILE A 136 -9.47 1.47 -8.70
N ILE A 137 -10.11 2.63 -8.70
CA ILE A 137 -10.70 3.22 -7.49
C ILE A 137 -12.02 3.91 -7.80
N TYR A 138 -12.96 3.87 -6.84
CA TYR A 138 -14.22 4.62 -6.89
C TYR A 138 -14.12 5.88 -6.04
N ASP A 139 -14.48 7.02 -6.61
CA ASP A 139 -14.65 8.29 -5.91
C ASP A 139 -16.13 8.54 -5.61
N PRO A 140 -16.59 8.41 -4.35
CA PRO A 140 -17.99 8.60 -4.00
C PRO A 140 -18.47 10.05 -4.11
N GLN A 141 -17.55 11.05 -4.11
CA GLN A 141 -17.92 12.47 -4.23
C GLN A 141 -18.35 12.82 -5.65
N THR A 142 -17.63 12.32 -6.65
CA THR A 142 -17.93 12.58 -8.07
C THR A 142 -18.76 11.49 -8.72
N LYS A 143 -18.99 10.35 -8.02
CA LYS A 143 -19.59 9.12 -8.57
C LYS A 143 -18.82 8.62 -9.80
N ARG A 144 -17.50 8.70 -9.75
CA ARG A 144 -16.62 8.25 -10.82
C ARG A 144 -15.77 7.08 -10.39
N VAL A 145 -15.55 6.18 -11.31
CA VAL A 145 -14.50 5.17 -11.21
C VAL A 145 -13.32 5.63 -12.06
N PHE A 146 -12.12 5.47 -11.53
CA PHE A 146 -10.89 5.77 -12.25
C PHE A 146 -10.10 4.49 -12.44
N THR A 147 -9.72 4.19 -13.69
CA THR A 147 -8.72 3.17 -14.00
C THR A 147 -7.38 3.84 -14.27
N PHE A 148 -6.30 3.20 -13.83
CA PHE A 148 -4.94 3.66 -14.06
C PHE A 148 -4.26 2.70 -15.05
N ASN A 149 -3.94 3.22 -16.24
CA ASN A 149 -3.63 2.39 -17.40
C ASN A 149 -2.11 2.39 -17.63
N GLY A 150 -1.45 1.31 -17.20
CA GLY A 150 0.01 1.25 -17.11
C GLY A 150 0.72 1.41 -18.46
N ARG A 151 0.18 0.87 -19.55
CA ARG A 151 0.81 0.98 -20.90
C ARG A 151 0.47 2.27 -21.62
N SER A 152 -0.71 2.85 -21.41
CA SER A 152 -1.09 4.13 -22.01
C SER A 152 -0.69 5.35 -21.16
N SER A 153 -0.11 5.16 -19.99
CA SER A 153 0.37 6.23 -19.09
C SER A 153 -0.69 7.30 -18.82
N ASN A 154 -1.94 6.87 -18.61
CA ASN A 154 -3.07 7.75 -18.33
C ASN A 154 -4.02 7.14 -17.29
N ALA A 155 -4.93 7.96 -16.77
CA ALA A 155 -6.09 7.50 -16.04
C ALA A 155 -7.36 7.78 -16.83
N THR A 156 -8.34 6.87 -16.80
CA THR A 156 -9.64 7.03 -17.44
C THR A 156 -10.71 7.21 -16.36
N ALA A 157 -11.48 8.30 -16.47
CA ALA A 157 -12.61 8.58 -15.62
C ALA A 157 -13.90 8.02 -16.23
N ILE A 158 -14.63 7.23 -15.47
CA ILE A 158 -15.89 6.59 -15.84
C ILE A 158 -16.99 7.10 -14.90
N ASP A 159 -18.10 7.59 -15.42
CA ASP A 159 -19.30 7.86 -14.63
C ASP A 159 -19.90 6.52 -14.18
N ALA A 160 -19.83 6.23 -12.89
CA ALA A 160 -20.27 4.96 -12.32
C ALA A 160 -21.82 4.79 -12.34
N THR A 161 -22.58 5.85 -12.54
CA THR A 161 -24.04 5.80 -12.65
C THR A 161 -24.47 5.32 -14.05
N THR A 162 -23.77 5.82 -15.08
CA THR A 162 -24.14 5.59 -16.48
C THR A 162 -23.23 4.60 -17.21
N ASP A 163 -22.15 4.15 -16.56
CA ASP A 163 -21.10 3.27 -17.11
C ASP A 163 -20.41 3.85 -18.38
N LYS A 164 -20.31 5.18 -18.45
CA LYS A 164 -19.71 5.87 -19.59
C LYS A 164 -18.38 6.52 -19.25
N ILE A 165 -17.41 6.44 -20.15
CA ILE A 165 -16.18 7.21 -20.06
C ILE A 165 -16.52 8.69 -20.19
N VAL A 166 -16.06 9.50 -19.24
CA VAL A 166 -16.31 10.95 -19.16
C VAL A 166 -15.04 11.79 -19.34
N GLY A 167 -13.88 11.17 -19.38
CA GLY A 167 -12.62 11.85 -19.64
C GLY A 167 -11.38 11.02 -19.34
N ASN A 168 -10.23 11.61 -19.62
CA ASN A 168 -8.93 11.00 -19.35
C ASN A 168 -8.00 12.04 -18.71
N VAL A 169 -7.05 11.55 -17.90
CA VAL A 169 -5.94 12.33 -17.34
C VAL A 169 -4.64 11.79 -17.91
N THR A 170 -3.86 12.62 -18.58
CA THR A 170 -2.50 12.25 -19.00
C THR A 170 -1.57 12.28 -17.79
N LEU A 171 -0.91 11.17 -17.49
CA LEU A 171 -0.06 11.03 -16.30
C LEU A 171 1.44 11.16 -16.63
N ASN A 172 1.84 10.95 -17.88
CA ASN A 172 3.23 11.01 -18.36
C ASN A 172 4.19 10.06 -17.63
N GLY A 173 3.70 8.98 -17.07
CA GLY A 173 4.44 7.95 -16.38
C GLY A 173 3.59 6.70 -16.15
N LYS A 174 4.19 5.60 -15.73
CA LYS A 174 3.49 4.36 -15.40
C LYS A 174 2.75 4.52 -14.06
N PRO A 175 1.41 4.63 -14.06
CA PRO A 175 0.66 4.72 -12.83
C PRO A 175 0.61 3.37 -12.11
N GLU A 176 0.67 3.44 -10.78
CA GLU A 176 0.46 2.34 -9.85
C GLU A 176 -0.74 2.66 -8.92
N GLU A 177 -0.67 2.33 -7.63
CA GLU A 177 -1.81 2.51 -6.73
C GLU A 177 -2.16 4.00 -6.50
N PRO A 178 -3.46 4.35 -6.56
CA PRO A 178 -3.97 5.69 -6.28
C PRO A 178 -4.51 5.82 -4.86
N ALA A 179 -4.64 7.07 -4.38
CA ALA A 179 -5.35 7.40 -3.14
C ALA A 179 -6.19 8.66 -3.29
N LEU A 180 -7.36 8.68 -2.64
CA LEU A 180 -8.27 9.83 -2.56
C LEU A 180 -8.11 10.55 -1.22
N ASP A 181 -7.98 11.88 -1.23
CA ASP A 181 -7.87 12.66 0.01
C ASP A 181 -9.22 13.05 0.64
N GLY A 182 -10.34 12.62 0.04
CA GLY A 182 -11.68 12.99 0.48
C GLY A 182 -12.05 14.46 0.26
N LYS A 183 -11.21 15.24 -0.44
CA LYS A 183 -11.43 16.67 -0.75
C LYS A 183 -11.43 16.96 -2.26
N GLY A 184 -11.60 15.93 -3.07
CA GLY A 184 -11.66 16.02 -4.53
C GLY A 184 -10.30 15.91 -5.23
N ASN A 185 -9.27 15.49 -4.51
CA ASN A 185 -7.96 15.21 -5.10
C ASN A 185 -7.70 13.71 -5.17
N MET A 186 -7.17 13.30 -6.30
CA MET A 186 -6.59 12.00 -6.53
C MET A 186 -5.07 12.12 -6.58
N PHE A 187 -4.41 11.25 -5.84
CA PHE A 187 -2.96 11.07 -5.88
C PHE A 187 -2.67 9.71 -6.51
N VAL A 188 -1.62 9.62 -7.31
CA VAL A 188 -1.21 8.37 -7.95
C VAL A 188 0.30 8.28 -8.02
N ASN A 189 0.84 7.12 -7.65
CA ASN A 189 2.24 6.80 -7.81
C ASN A 189 2.58 6.66 -9.30
N LEU A 190 3.71 7.22 -9.72
CA LEU A 190 4.31 7.01 -11.03
C LEU A 190 5.61 6.22 -10.84
N GLU A 191 5.52 4.89 -11.01
CA GLU A 191 6.60 3.94 -10.72
C GLU A 191 7.89 4.28 -11.46
N ASP A 192 7.79 4.45 -12.78
CA ASP A 192 8.94 4.71 -13.67
C ASP A 192 9.55 6.11 -13.53
N LYS A 193 8.90 6.98 -12.75
CA LYS A 193 9.36 8.36 -12.47
C LYS A 193 9.81 8.57 -11.03
N SER A 194 9.58 7.59 -10.14
CA SER A 194 9.78 7.75 -8.71
C SER A 194 9.13 9.05 -8.20
N ALA A 195 7.87 9.25 -8.57
CA ALA A 195 7.11 10.48 -8.36
C ALA A 195 5.67 10.18 -7.96
N LEU A 196 5.03 11.18 -7.38
CA LEU A 196 3.60 11.22 -7.09
C LEU A 196 2.95 12.32 -7.90
N LEU A 197 1.84 12.03 -8.58
CA LEU A 197 1.05 12.99 -9.33
C LEU A 197 -0.27 13.27 -8.62
N GLU A 198 -0.67 14.54 -8.57
CA GLU A 198 -1.97 15.00 -8.07
C GLU A 198 -2.84 15.52 -9.21
N PHE A 199 -4.12 15.15 -9.23
CA PHE A 199 -5.13 15.73 -10.10
C PHE A 199 -6.48 15.90 -9.39
N ASP A 200 -7.30 16.79 -9.91
CA ASP A 200 -8.66 17.04 -9.42
C ASP A 200 -9.64 16.03 -10.03
N THR A 201 -10.43 15.32 -9.20
CA THR A 201 -11.31 14.23 -9.65
C THR A 201 -12.50 14.71 -10.47
N LYS A 202 -12.90 15.97 -10.35
CA LYS A 202 -14.04 16.57 -11.05
C LYS A 202 -13.63 17.17 -12.38
N SER A 203 -12.64 18.06 -12.37
CA SER A 203 -12.17 18.76 -13.58
C SER A 203 -11.17 17.94 -14.39
N LEU A 204 -10.58 16.90 -13.81
CA LEU A 204 -9.51 16.04 -14.38
C LEU A 204 -8.20 16.82 -14.65
N ALA A 205 -8.06 18.00 -14.07
CA ALA A 205 -6.87 18.83 -14.22
C ALA A 205 -5.73 18.35 -13.32
N VAL A 206 -4.56 18.09 -13.90
CA VAL A 206 -3.33 17.80 -13.14
C VAL A 206 -2.93 19.06 -12.38
N LYS A 207 -2.68 18.92 -11.08
CA LYS A 207 -2.26 20.00 -10.18
C LYS A 207 -0.76 20.06 -9.99
N GLY A 208 -0.10 18.90 -9.96
CA GLY A 208 1.34 18.81 -9.76
C GLY A 208 1.87 17.40 -9.83
N THR A 209 3.20 17.32 -9.92
CA THR A 209 3.96 16.05 -9.82
C THR A 209 5.15 16.32 -8.92
N TRP A 210 5.35 15.46 -7.91
CA TRP A 210 6.38 15.64 -6.90
C TRP A 210 7.35 14.45 -6.88
N PRO A 211 8.66 14.70 -6.88
CA PRO A 211 9.64 13.63 -6.73
C PRO A 211 9.58 13.04 -5.32
N LEU A 212 9.77 11.76 -5.20
CA LEU A 212 9.63 11.02 -3.94
C LEU A 212 10.98 10.57 -3.32
N ALA A 213 12.11 11.16 -3.72
CA ALA A 213 13.39 10.75 -3.13
C ALA A 213 13.32 10.71 -1.58
N PRO A 214 13.85 9.63 -0.94
CA PRO A 214 14.71 8.58 -1.49
C PRO A 214 13.99 7.35 -2.09
N CYS A 215 12.69 7.42 -2.33
CA CYS A 215 11.88 6.35 -2.92
C CYS A 215 12.27 6.10 -4.39
N GLU A 216 12.45 4.84 -4.74
CA GLU A 216 12.55 4.37 -6.11
C GLU A 216 11.42 3.38 -6.40
N GLY A 217 10.72 3.55 -7.53
CA GLY A 217 9.64 2.66 -7.96
C GLY A 217 8.47 2.56 -6.96
N PRO A 218 7.76 3.66 -6.64
CA PRO A 218 6.60 3.62 -5.76
C PRO A 218 5.49 2.76 -6.36
N SER A 219 5.03 1.73 -5.63
CA SER A 219 3.99 0.81 -6.08
C SER A 219 2.68 1.00 -5.33
N ALA A 220 2.69 0.95 -3.99
CA ALA A 220 1.49 1.07 -3.19
C ALA A 220 1.34 2.46 -2.56
N LEU A 221 0.09 2.90 -2.34
CA LEU A 221 -0.22 4.23 -1.81
C LEU A 221 -1.41 4.19 -0.84
N ALA A 222 -1.18 4.63 0.39
CA ALA A 222 -2.24 4.86 1.37
C ALA A 222 -2.31 6.32 1.81
N VAL A 223 -3.38 6.72 2.48
CA VAL A 223 -3.62 8.10 2.90
C VAL A 223 -4.17 8.20 4.32
N ASP A 224 -3.60 9.11 5.09
CA ASP A 224 -4.19 9.68 6.30
C ASP A 224 -4.85 11.01 5.92
N THR A 225 -6.15 10.99 5.75
CA THR A 225 -6.93 12.17 5.36
C THR A 225 -7.01 13.21 6.46
N ALA A 226 -6.93 12.79 7.75
CA ALA A 226 -7.03 13.66 8.90
C ALA A 226 -5.79 14.55 9.03
N HIS A 227 -4.59 13.97 8.95
CA HIS A 227 -3.33 14.71 9.03
C HIS A 227 -2.75 15.06 7.66
N ARG A 228 -3.43 14.69 6.56
CA ARG A 228 -3.01 14.98 5.20
C ARG A 228 -1.61 14.44 4.90
N ARG A 229 -1.46 13.14 5.15
CA ARG A 229 -0.24 12.41 4.85
C ARG A 229 -0.52 11.28 3.87
N LEU A 230 0.35 11.15 2.89
CA LEU A 230 0.36 10.07 1.93
C LEU A 230 1.52 9.14 2.25
N PHE A 231 1.31 7.85 2.06
CA PHE A 231 2.28 6.82 2.37
C PHE A 231 2.57 6.02 1.11
N ALA A 232 3.68 6.32 0.44
CA ALA A 232 4.09 5.59 -0.75
C ALA A 232 5.11 4.52 -0.38
N ALA A 233 4.76 3.25 -0.65
CA ALA A 233 5.66 2.13 -0.43
C ALA A 233 6.55 1.92 -1.65
N CYS A 234 7.86 1.85 -1.40
CA CYS A 234 8.92 1.69 -2.38
C CYS A 234 9.87 0.58 -1.92
N ASP A 235 10.79 0.12 -2.77
CA ASP A 235 11.71 -0.93 -2.35
C ASP A 235 12.47 -0.52 -1.08
N LYS A 236 12.22 -1.26 0.01
CA LYS A 236 12.84 -1.13 1.34
C LYS A 236 12.59 0.20 2.08
N VAL A 237 11.72 1.06 1.58
CA VAL A 237 11.39 2.32 2.25
C VAL A 237 9.92 2.70 2.03
N MET A 238 9.28 3.18 3.08
CA MET A 238 8.01 3.91 2.99
C MET A 238 8.32 5.40 3.04
N VAL A 239 7.97 6.17 2.02
CA VAL A 239 8.05 7.63 2.13
C VAL A 239 6.72 8.21 2.56
N VAL A 240 6.79 9.15 3.51
CA VAL A 240 5.63 9.89 3.99
C VAL A 240 5.65 11.27 3.38
N ILE A 241 4.55 11.64 2.72
CA ILE A 241 4.45 12.87 1.95
C ILE A 241 3.37 13.76 2.57
N ASN A 242 3.67 15.04 2.73
CA ASN A 242 2.66 16.04 3.04
C ASN A 242 1.83 16.31 1.78
N ALA A 243 0.54 15.98 1.82
CA ALA A 243 -0.38 16.06 0.68
C ALA A 243 -0.66 17.49 0.19
N ASP A 244 -0.37 18.53 0.98
CA ASP A 244 -0.59 19.91 0.59
C ASP A 244 0.63 20.53 -0.10
N THR A 245 1.83 19.96 0.15
CA THR A 245 3.09 20.56 -0.32
C THR A 245 3.93 19.64 -1.20
N GLY A 246 3.59 18.35 -1.26
CA GLY A 246 4.36 17.32 -1.96
C GLY A 246 5.71 16.98 -1.31
N LYS A 247 6.00 17.53 -0.11
CA LYS A 247 7.29 17.30 0.57
C LYS A 247 7.30 15.97 1.29
N VAL A 248 8.37 15.21 1.13
CA VAL A 248 8.67 14.04 1.95
C VAL A 248 9.04 14.53 3.36
N VAL A 249 8.34 14.03 4.37
CA VAL A 249 8.51 14.42 5.79
C VAL A 249 9.15 13.32 6.63
N ALA A 250 9.02 12.05 6.21
CA ALA A 250 9.65 10.90 6.86
C ALA A 250 9.91 9.78 5.85
N SER A 251 10.83 8.86 6.20
CA SER A 251 11.19 7.75 5.31
C SER A 251 11.55 6.50 6.15
N PRO A 252 10.58 5.92 6.91
CA PRO A 252 10.85 4.72 7.69
C PRO A 252 11.14 3.51 6.78
N PRO A 253 12.05 2.59 7.21
CA PRO A 253 12.35 1.38 6.44
C PRO A 253 11.19 0.38 6.49
N ILE A 254 11.02 -0.36 5.39
CA ILE A 254 10.10 -1.51 5.23
C ILE A 254 10.85 -2.66 4.54
N GLY A 255 10.15 -3.78 4.30
CA GLY A 255 10.69 -4.88 3.50
C GLY A 255 10.82 -4.56 2.02
N GLY A 256 11.43 -5.47 1.28
CA GLY A 256 11.65 -5.34 -0.17
C GLY A 256 10.46 -5.74 -1.02
N ASP A 257 10.36 -5.12 -2.20
CA ASP A 257 9.35 -5.39 -3.24
C ASP A 257 7.90 -5.32 -2.69
N PRO A 258 7.50 -4.19 -2.04
CA PRO A 258 6.12 -3.98 -1.60
C PRO A 258 5.21 -3.75 -2.79
N ASP A 259 3.93 -4.19 -2.68
CA ASP A 259 2.93 -4.00 -3.73
C ASP A 259 1.53 -3.72 -3.16
N GLY A 260 1.44 -3.59 -1.86
CA GLY A 260 0.23 -3.21 -1.14
C GLY A 260 0.57 -2.59 0.20
N ASN A 261 -0.14 -1.54 0.57
CA ASN A 261 -0.06 -0.92 1.88
C ASN A 261 -1.44 -0.50 2.40
N GLY A 262 -1.51 -0.17 3.67
CA GLY A 262 -2.74 0.30 4.30
C GLY A 262 -2.45 1.12 5.55
N TYR A 263 -3.31 2.08 5.82
CA TYR A 263 -3.28 2.90 7.03
C TYR A 263 -4.58 2.73 7.82
N ASP A 264 -4.45 2.39 9.09
CA ASP A 264 -5.57 2.32 10.02
C ASP A 264 -5.63 3.61 10.85
N PRO A 265 -6.58 4.51 10.57
CA PRO A 265 -6.66 5.79 11.26
C PRO A 265 -7.06 5.66 12.73
N SER A 266 -7.65 4.55 13.16
CA SER A 266 -8.08 4.34 14.54
C SER A 266 -6.94 3.92 15.46
N THR A 267 -5.95 3.24 14.92
CA THR A 267 -4.78 2.74 15.65
C THR A 267 -3.49 3.48 15.31
N GLY A 268 -3.48 4.26 14.24
CA GLY A 268 -2.28 4.89 13.70
C GLY A 268 -1.30 3.91 13.06
N MET A 269 -1.71 2.67 12.80
CA MET A 269 -0.86 1.64 12.23
C MET A 269 -0.82 1.72 10.70
N LEU A 270 0.38 1.58 10.16
CA LEU A 270 0.69 1.44 8.75
C LEU A 270 1.21 0.04 8.49
N PHE A 271 0.73 -0.55 7.42
CA PHE A 271 1.14 -1.88 6.98
C PHE A 271 1.68 -1.81 5.56
N ALA A 272 2.73 -2.57 5.26
CA ALA A 272 3.23 -2.77 3.91
C ALA A 272 3.51 -4.25 3.69
N ALA A 273 2.79 -4.86 2.74
CA ALA A 273 2.99 -6.24 2.35
C ALA A 273 4.13 -6.31 1.32
N CYS A 274 5.17 -7.06 1.66
CA CYS A 274 6.42 -7.14 0.92
C CYS A 274 6.63 -8.55 0.38
N ARG A 275 6.90 -8.66 -0.94
CA ARG A 275 7.03 -9.94 -1.67
C ARG A 275 8.03 -10.92 -1.04
N GLU A 276 9.04 -10.42 -0.33
CA GLU A 276 10.02 -11.26 0.36
C GLU A 276 9.41 -12.12 1.48
N GLY A 277 8.14 -11.93 1.82
CA GLY A 277 7.39 -12.75 2.76
C GLY A 277 7.26 -12.14 4.14
N LEU A 278 7.02 -10.84 4.20
CA LEU A 278 6.72 -10.14 5.44
C LEU A 278 5.72 -9.00 5.25
N VAL A 279 5.05 -8.62 6.32
CA VAL A 279 4.31 -7.37 6.44
C VAL A 279 5.06 -6.47 7.41
N SER A 280 5.57 -5.34 6.93
CA SER A 280 6.17 -4.32 7.77
C SER A 280 5.09 -3.52 8.49
N VAL A 281 5.28 -3.26 9.78
CA VAL A 281 4.34 -2.51 10.62
C VAL A 281 5.03 -1.27 11.16
N ILE A 282 4.43 -0.12 10.91
CA ILE A 282 4.91 1.20 11.34
C ILE A 282 3.78 1.87 12.11
N HIS A 283 4.09 2.58 13.18
CA HIS A 283 3.15 3.39 13.92
C HIS A 283 3.37 4.87 13.62
N GLN A 284 2.29 5.60 13.35
CA GLN A 284 2.29 7.05 13.25
C GLN A 284 2.19 7.65 14.65
N ASP A 285 3.32 8.10 15.23
CA ASP A 285 3.38 8.75 16.55
C ASP A 285 2.80 10.16 16.53
N SER A 286 2.93 10.82 15.37
CA SER A 286 2.31 12.10 15.03
C SER A 286 2.33 12.27 13.52
N ALA A 287 1.75 13.35 12.99
CA ALA A 287 1.70 13.62 11.54
C ALA A 287 3.07 13.46 10.84
N ASP A 288 4.17 13.81 11.50
CA ASP A 288 5.52 13.82 10.91
C ASP A 288 6.51 12.91 11.63
N LYS A 289 6.04 12.07 12.56
CA LYS A 289 6.89 11.14 13.32
C LYS A 289 6.35 9.72 13.27
N TYR A 290 7.22 8.77 12.94
CA TYR A 290 6.90 7.38 12.69
C TYR A 290 7.89 6.45 13.39
N SER A 291 7.38 5.40 14.00
CA SER A 291 8.18 4.37 14.67
C SER A 291 7.98 3.02 13.96
N VAL A 292 9.06 2.36 13.57
CA VAL A 292 8.98 0.97 13.08
C VAL A 292 8.64 0.07 14.26
N VAL A 293 7.50 -0.60 14.20
CA VAL A 293 7.02 -1.49 15.25
C VAL A 293 7.60 -2.89 15.07
N GLY A 294 7.73 -3.35 13.83
CA GLY A 294 8.33 -4.64 13.52
C GLY A 294 7.88 -5.18 12.17
N ASN A 295 8.23 -6.44 11.93
CA ASN A 295 7.84 -7.19 10.75
C ASN A 295 7.12 -8.47 11.17
N ILE A 296 6.05 -8.81 10.47
CA ILE A 296 5.32 -10.06 10.64
C ILE A 296 5.73 -10.97 9.48
N THR A 297 6.36 -12.10 9.78
CA THR A 297 6.71 -13.08 8.75
C THR A 297 5.44 -13.71 8.18
N THR A 298 5.26 -13.60 6.87
CA THR A 298 4.15 -14.18 6.12
C THR A 298 4.62 -15.36 5.26
N GLN A 299 4.74 -15.18 3.98
CA GLN A 299 5.22 -16.17 3.02
C GLN A 299 5.70 -15.43 1.77
N PHE A 300 6.76 -15.90 1.13
CA PHE A 300 7.22 -15.36 -0.15
C PHE A 300 6.05 -15.19 -1.13
N GLY A 301 6.01 -14.04 -1.82
CA GLY A 301 4.96 -13.71 -2.77
C GLY A 301 3.75 -12.99 -2.18
N ALA A 302 3.60 -12.91 -0.86
CA ALA A 302 2.57 -12.10 -0.19
C ALA A 302 2.93 -10.62 -0.29
N ARG A 303 2.49 -9.95 -1.36
CA ARG A 303 2.90 -8.59 -1.72
C ARG A 303 1.76 -7.57 -1.73
N THR A 304 0.58 -7.98 -2.19
CA THR A 304 -0.64 -7.17 -2.18
C THR A 304 -1.42 -7.38 -0.90
N MET A 305 -2.20 -6.40 -0.48
CA MET A 305 -2.95 -6.49 0.76
C MET A 305 -4.19 -5.59 0.75
N THR A 306 -5.10 -5.87 1.66
CA THR A 306 -6.19 -4.95 2.03
C THR A 306 -6.33 -4.91 3.55
N LEU A 307 -6.80 -3.77 4.06
CA LEU A 307 -7.09 -3.56 5.48
C LEU A 307 -8.59 -3.37 5.64
N ASP A 308 -9.21 -4.14 6.54
CA ASP A 308 -10.55 -3.84 7.01
C ASP A 308 -10.48 -2.85 8.18
N PRO A 309 -10.95 -1.61 8.01
CA PRO A 309 -10.90 -0.60 9.07
C PRO A 309 -11.90 -0.83 10.20
N LYS A 310 -12.85 -1.77 10.06
CA LYS A 310 -13.82 -2.11 11.10
C LYS A 310 -13.31 -3.16 12.08
N THR A 311 -12.66 -4.17 11.53
CA THR A 311 -12.09 -5.28 12.32
C THR A 311 -10.62 -5.10 12.64
N HIS A 312 -9.95 -4.17 11.97
CA HIS A 312 -8.49 -3.95 11.98
C HIS A 312 -7.70 -5.13 11.41
N HIS A 313 -8.35 -6.03 10.70
CA HIS A 313 -7.70 -7.17 10.08
C HIS A 313 -7.03 -6.77 8.77
N VAL A 314 -5.86 -7.35 8.54
CA VAL A 314 -5.09 -7.20 7.31
C VAL A 314 -5.13 -8.53 6.57
N PHE A 315 -5.48 -8.48 5.28
CA PHE A 315 -5.50 -9.64 4.40
C PHE A 315 -4.44 -9.47 3.33
N THR A 316 -3.61 -10.48 3.13
CA THR A 316 -2.67 -10.61 2.02
C THR A 316 -2.83 -11.99 1.40
N GLU A 317 -2.31 -12.19 0.21
CA GLU A 317 -2.45 -13.47 -0.47
C GLU A 317 -1.15 -13.93 -1.09
N THR A 318 -1.01 -15.26 -1.21
CA THR A 318 0.14 -15.92 -1.79
C THR A 318 -0.19 -17.35 -2.24
N ALA A 319 0.82 -18.04 -2.75
CA ALA A 319 0.78 -19.47 -3.06
C ALA A 319 2.12 -20.10 -2.73
N ASP A 320 2.22 -21.41 -2.79
CA ASP A 320 3.51 -22.08 -2.85
C ASP A 320 4.13 -21.91 -4.23
N PHE A 321 5.45 -21.89 -4.29
CA PHE A 321 6.19 -21.68 -5.53
C PHE A 321 7.12 -22.84 -5.84
N LYS A 322 7.20 -23.17 -7.13
CA LYS A 322 8.30 -23.98 -7.67
C LYS A 322 9.55 -23.10 -7.73
N ALA A 323 10.70 -23.69 -7.54
CA ALA A 323 11.96 -22.99 -7.73
C ALA A 323 12.00 -22.33 -9.11
N ALA A 324 12.55 -21.13 -9.17
CA ALA A 324 12.76 -20.46 -10.45
C ALA A 324 13.63 -21.31 -11.37
N ALA A 325 13.37 -21.28 -12.67
CA ALA A 325 14.26 -21.89 -13.65
C ALA A 325 15.66 -21.28 -13.59
N ALA A 326 16.65 -21.98 -14.12
CA ALA A 326 17.97 -21.38 -14.23
C ALA A 326 17.94 -20.16 -15.17
N PRO A 327 18.67 -19.07 -14.86
CA PRO A 327 18.79 -17.92 -15.75
C PRO A 327 19.27 -18.32 -17.14
N THR A 328 18.70 -17.70 -18.17
CA THR A 328 19.13 -17.82 -19.57
C THR A 328 19.45 -16.46 -20.15
N ALA A 329 20.10 -16.41 -21.31
CA ALA A 329 20.36 -15.14 -22.00
C ALA A 329 19.08 -14.36 -22.28
N ASP A 330 17.99 -15.06 -22.68
CA ASP A 330 16.70 -14.47 -23.01
C ASP A 330 15.84 -14.17 -21.76
N ASN A 331 16.11 -14.86 -20.62
CA ASN A 331 15.44 -14.63 -19.36
C ASN A 331 16.46 -14.66 -18.21
N PRO A 332 17.18 -13.55 -17.99
CA PRO A 332 18.23 -13.46 -16.97
C PRO A 332 17.73 -13.48 -15.52
N ARG A 333 16.42 -13.25 -15.30
CA ARG A 333 15.77 -13.25 -13.98
C ARG A 333 14.42 -13.99 -14.05
N PRO A 334 14.45 -15.33 -14.17
CA PRO A 334 13.22 -16.11 -14.21
C PRO A 334 12.48 -16.00 -12.86
N ARG A 335 11.18 -15.75 -12.94
CA ARG A 335 10.34 -15.69 -11.74
C ARG A 335 9.93 -17.11 -11.32
N PRO A 336 9.83 -17.39 -10.01
CA PRO A 336 9.22 -18.60 -9.51
C PRO A 336 7.78 -18.72 -10.02
N THR A 337 7.32 -19.95 -10.27
CA THR A 337 5.96 -20.21 -10.73
C THR A 337 5.12 -20.73 -9.56
N ALA A 338 3.95 -20.17 -9.36
CA ALA A 338 3.03 -20.62 -8.33
C ALA A 338 2.59 -22.08 -8.59
N ILE A 339 2.47 -22.84 -7.52
CA ILE A 339 1.95 -24.21 -7.56
C ILE A 339 0.42 -24.13 -7.60
N GLU A 340 -0.17 -24.69 -8.64
CA GLU A 340 -1.63 -24.74 -8.78
C GLU A 340 -2.30 -25.39 -7.58
N GLY A 341 -3.42 -24.82 -7.12
CA GLY A 341 -4.16 -25.30 -5.96
C GLY A 341 -3.61 -24.88 -4.59
N SER A 342 -2.43 -24.24 -4.53
CA SER A 342 -1.82 -23.81 -3.26
C SER A 342 -2.15 -22.37 -2.85
N PHE A 343 -2.98 -21.67 -3.62
CA PHE A 343 -3.33 -20.29 -3.32
C PHE A 343 -4.06 -20.14 -1.98
N VAL A 344 -3.61 -19.17 -1.17
CA VAL A 344 -4.06 -18.96 0.19
C VAL A 344 -4.17 -17.47 0.49
N ILE A 345 -5.23 -17.08 1.18
CA ILE A 345 -5.34 -15.77 1.81
C ILE A 345 -4.82 -15.90 3.24
N VAL A 346 -3.96 -14.96 3.63
CA VAL A 346 -3.36 -14.89 4.98
C VAL A 346 -3.98 -13.72 5.71
N GLU A 347 -4.57 -13.98 6.85
CA GLU A 347 -5.22 -12.98 7.69
C GLU A 347 -4.36 -12.70 8.92
N LEU A 348 -4.11 -11.39 9.15
CA LEU A 348 -3.39 -10.89 10.30
C LEU A 348 -4.36 -10.04 11.14
N ALA A 349 -4.25 -10.16 12.46
CA ALA A 349 -5.04 -9.39 13.41
C ALA A 349 -4.19 -9.04 14.64
N PRO A 350 -4.62 -8.04 15.44
CA PRO A 350 -3.96 -7.63 16.68
C PRO A 350 -3.85 -8.74 17.71
#